data_070b3e9dc0b24e8e271b1d5fb8451dc1
#
_entry.id   070b3e9dc0b24e8e271b1d5fb8451dc1
#
_cell.length_a   1.000
_cell.length_b   1.000
_cell.length_c   1.000
_cell.angle_alpha   90.00
_cell.angle_beta   90.00
_cell.angle_gamma   90.00
#
_symmetry.space_group_name_H-M   'P 1'
#
loop_
_entity.id
_entity.type
_entity.pdbx_description
1 polymer ?
#
loop_
_entity_poly.entity_id
_entity_poly.type
_entity_poly.pdbx_seq_one_letter_code
_entity_poly.pdbx_strand_id
1 'polypeptide(L)'
;MKKLLFSSLLLGFGTLSMMAQSGTTSPYSQYGLGILSDQSQTFNRGMSGLFQGFRNGAQVNMQNPASYSAVDSLSMIFDAAVSGQFTHFKEGGSAINSKTANFEYAAALFRIFPKFGVSIGIIPYSNIGYEYTTKEKVVDSSLEASTTYDGEGGLRQVYLGLGFELFKGFSLGANVSYFWGSYDRSIMSFSSTDDDINALTKEYEAEVSSYKLDFGMQYQRRISKNDVLTVGATVGLGHKLGADAQMSILNVGTAESDTTTISNALAIPLTIGGGFTIKHKNSLTIGADYNFQRWGAVDYPMTNQATGQYELMRGFYKNRHKVTVGADWIPNPNPIARGFFKRLHYRVGASYATPYYKIHGLDGPKELTVSAGFGIPLVNAWNNRSVLNVSLQWVNQSAKNLITDNTFRVTIGLTFNERWFAKWKVD
;
A
#
# COMPACT_ATOMS: atom_id res chain seq x y z
N MET A 1 -34.39 13.95 -1.14
CA MET A 1 -33.99 12.53 -1.07
C MET A 1 -32.49 12.30 -1.31
N LYS A 2 -31.84 12.82 -2.37
CA LYS A 2 -30.39 12.60 -2.62
C LYS A 2 -29.45 13.18 -1.55
N LYS A 3 -29.79 14.32 -0.93
CA LYS A 3 -29.01 14.91 0.18
C LYS A 3 -29.10 14.09 1.48
N LEU A 4 -30.23 13.44 1.73
CA LEU A 4 -30.43 12.55 2.88
C LEU A 4 -29.66 11.23 2.71
N LEU A 5 -29.56 10.68 1.49
CA LEU A 5 -28.72 9.50 1.20
C LEU A 5 -27.23 9.80 1.35
N PHE A 6 -26.79 11.00 0.99
CA PHE A 6 -25.38 11.41 1.17
C PHE A 6 -25.04 11.65 2.64
N SER A 7 -25.96 12.25 3.40
CA SER A 7 -25.79 12.44 4.85
C SER A 7 -25.85 11.12 5.61
N SER A 8 -26.70 10.18 5.21
CA SER A 8 -26.76 8.84 5.83
C SER A 8 -25.54 7.97 5.47
N LEU A 9 -24.97 8.16 4.29
CA LEU A 9 -23.71 7.50 3.92
C LEU A 9 -22.53 8.06 4.75
N LEU A 10 -22.46 9.39 4.94
CA LEU A 10 -21.44 10.01 5.81
C LEU A 10 -21.63 9.65 7.30
N LEU A 11 -22.87 9.58 7.79
CA LEU A 11 -23.18 9.16 9.16
C LEU A 11 -22.93 7.64 9.36
N GLY A 12 -23.17 6.82 8.34
CA GLY A 12 -22.86 5.39 8.37
C GLY A 12 -21.34 5.09 8.45
N PHE A 13 -20.49 5.99 7.91
CA PHE A 13 -19.05 5.91 8.10
C PHE A 13 -18.57 6.37 9.49
N GLY A 14 -19.35 7.19 10.19
CA GLY A 14 -19.01 7.70 11.53
C GLY A 14 -19.27 6.72 12.66
N THR A 15 -20.05 5.66 12.44
CA THR A 15 -20.39 4.64 13.45
C THR A 15 -19.66 3.31 13.28
N LEU A 16 -18.88 3.16 12.20
CA LEU A 16 -17.85 2.15 12.18
C LEU A 16 -16.81 2.60 13.21
N SER A 17 -16.97 2.16 14.44
CA SER A 17 -15.86 2.07 15.37
C SER A 17 -14.78 1.37 14.55
N MET A 18 -13.81 2.13 14.06
CA MET A 18 -12.63 1.56 13.47
C MET A 18 -11.94 0.85 14.63
N MET A 19 -12.39 -0.37 14.91
CA MET A 19 -11.54 -1.34 15.55
C MET A 19 -10.27 -1.24 14.73
N ALA A 20 -9.17 -0.86 15.36
CA ALA A 20 -7.86 -0.82 14.74
C ALA A 20 -7.43 -2.26 14.44
N GLN A 21 -8.17 -2.89 13.54
CA GLN A 21 -7.83 -4.18 13.02
C GLN A 21 -6.64 -3.94 12.10
N SER A 22 -5.50 -4.48 12.47
CA SER A 22 -4.30 -4.43 11.66
C SER A 22 -4.64 -4.87 10.23
N GLY A 23 -4.15 -4.13 9.25
CA GLY A 23 -4.43 -4.41 7.83
C GLY A 23 -3.86 -5.72 7.31
N THR A 24 -3.28 -6.54 8.17
CA THR A 24 -2.70 -7.84 7.88
C THR A 24 -2.73 -8.73 9.13
N THR A 25 -2.60 -10.03 8.93
CA THR A 25 -2.37 -11.03 9.99
C THR A 25 -1.15 -11.89 9.66
N SER A 26 -0.34 -11.44 8.71
CA SER A 26 0.83 -12.20 8.27
C SER A 26 1.98 -12.10 9.27
N PRO A 27 2.57 -13.24 9.69
CA PRO A 27 3.79 -13.26 10.49
C PRO A 27 4.96 -12.51 9.86
N TYR A 28 4.96 -12.35 8.55
CA TYR A 28 5.97 -11.53 7.86
C TYR A 28 5.92 -10.05 8.23
N SER A 29 4.81 -9.56 8.78
CA SER A 29 4.68 -8.16 9.22
C SER A 29 5.52 -7.83 10.46
N GLN A 30 6.09 -8.82 11.14
CA GLN A 30 7.01 -8.62 12.25
C GLN A 30 8.38 -8.04 11.82
N TYR A 31 8.71 -8.06 10.53
CA TYR A 31 10.03 -7.65 10.05
C TYR A 31 9.99 -6.27 9.40
N GLY A 32 11.06 -5.51 9.60
CA GLY A 32 11.23 -4.18 9.03
C GLY A 32 10.14 -3.19 9.47
N LEU A 33 9.58 -2.43 8.56
CA LEU A 33 8.45 -1.53 8.80
C LEU A 33 7.08 -2.22 8.60
N GLY A 34 7.02 -3.55 8.63
CA GLY A 34 5.83 -4.33 8.36
C GLY A 34 5.63 -4.69 6.88
N ILE A 35 4.44 -5.16 6.51
CA ILE A 35 4.11 -5.41 5.10
C ILE A 35 3.81 -4.08 4.42
N LEU A 36 4.58 -3.77 3.37
CA LEU A 36 4.37 -2.57 2.57
C LEU A 36 3.01 -2.64 1.86
N SER A 37 2.18 -1.63 2.08
CA SER A 37 0.85 -1.56 1.47
C SER A 37 0.92 -1.33 -0.04
N ASP A 38 -0.06 -1.90 -0.76
CA ASP A 38 -0.27 -1.56 -2.16
C ASP A 38 -0.89 -0.16 -2.23
N GLN A 39 -0.09 0.84 -2.63
CA GLN A 39 -0.49 2.25 -2.70
C GLN A 39 -1.25 2.59 -4.00
N SER A 40 -1.59 1.59 -4.80
CA SER A 40 -2.34 1.80 -6.03
C SER A 40 -3.84 1.95 -5.78
N GLN A 41 -4.51 2.67 -6.65
CA GLN A 41 -5.96 2.82 -6.65
C GLN A 41 -6.62 1.55 -7.21
N THR A 42 -7.90 1.35 -6.94
CA THR A 42 -8.62 0.13 -7.34
C THR A 42 -8.57 -0.14 -8.83
N PHE A 43 -8.59 0.91 -9.66
CA PHE A 43 -8.45 0.74 -11.10
C PHE A 43 -7.07 0.21 -11.51
N ASN A 44 -6.00 0.68 -10.86
CA ASN A 44 -4.63 0.19 -11.10
C ASN A 44 -4.41 -1.20 -10.51
N ARG A 45 -5.06 -1.52 -9.39
CA ARG A 45 -4.98 -2.85 -8.76
C ARG A 45 -5.44 -3.96 -9.67
N GLY A 46 -6.46 -3.71 -10.52
CA GLY A 46 -6.83 -4.63 -11.58
C GLY A 46 -5.74 -4.89 -12.60
N MET A 47 -4.69 -4.04 -12.62
CA MET A 47 -3.48 -4.15 -13.44
C MET A 47 -2.22 -4.36 -12.60
N SER A 48 -2.34 -4.99 -11.41
CA SER A 48 -1.26 -5.24 -10.44
C SER A 48 -0.48 -3.99 -10.01
N GLY A 49 -1.12 -2.80 -10.07
CA GLY A 49 -0.54 -1.54 -9.65
C GLY A 49 0.27 -0.82 -10.73
N LEU A 50 -0.02 -1.00 -12.01
CA LEU A 50 0.58 -0.23 -13.10
C LEU A 50 0.21 1.25 -12.99
N PHE A 51 1.19 2.19 -12.88
CA PHE A 51 0.89 3.59 -12.63
C PHE A 51 1.80 4.62 -13.32
N GLN A 52 3.05 4.29 -13.64
CA GLN A 52 4.06 5.26 -14.05
C GLN A 52 3.64 6.08 -15.29
N GLY A 53 3.24 5.39 -16.35
CA GLY A 53 2.74 6.00 -17.57
C GLY A 53 1.21 6.19 -17.61
N PHE A 54 0.49 5.85 -16.53
CA PHE A 54 -0.97 5.93 -16.55
C PHE A 54 -1.44 7.37 -16.39
N ARG A 55 -2.15 7.89 -17.39
CA ARG A 55 -2.64 9.27 -17.46
C ARG A 55 -4.08 9.30 -17.94
N ASN A 56 -5.02 9.65 -17.05
CA ASN A 56 -6.45 9.69 -17.33
C ASN A 56 -7.10 10.87 -16.60
N GLY A 57 -7.86 11.69 -17.30
CA GLY A 57 -8.50 12.89 -16.72
C GLY A 57 -9.71 12.60 -15.83
N ALA A 58 -10.18 11.34 -15.76
CA ALA A 58 -11.33 10.92 -14.97
C ALA A 58 -10.97 10.05 -13.75
N GLN A 59 -9.68 9.82 -13.49
CA GLN A 59 -9.20 8.97 -12.40
C GLN A 59 -8.00 9.61 -11.70
N VAL A 60 -7.89 9.36 -10.39
CA VAL A 60 -6.75 9.83 -9.59
C VAL A 60 -5.63 8.79 -9.69
N ASN A 61 -4.41 9.19 -10.03
CA ASN A 61 -3.22 8.35 -9.95
C ASN A 61 -2.25 8.93 -8.91
N MET A 62 -2.41 8.54 -7.64
CA MET A 62 -1.69 9.11 -6.51
C MET A 62 -0.19 8.83 -6.54
N GLN A 63 0.22 7.75 -7.19
CA GLN A 63 1.62 7.31 -7.22
C GLN A 63 2.49 8.10 -8.20
N ASN A 64 1.88 8.76 -9.23
CA ASN A 64 2.61 9.69 -10.09
C ASN A 64 1.88 11.05 -10.15
N PRO A 65 2.30 12.04 -9.33
CA PRO A 65 1.61 13.32 -9.23
C PRO A 65 1.61 14.15 -10.53
N ALA A 66 2.48 13.89 -11.48
CA ALA A 66 2.43 14.54 -12.80
C ALA A 66 1.10 14.28 -13.54
N SER A 67 0.44 13.16 -13.23
CA SER A 67 -0.85 12.78 -13.83
C SER A 67 -2.00 13.71 -13.43
N TYR A 68 -1.89 14.46 -12.33
CA TYR A 68 -2.94 15.38 -11.87
C TYR A 68 -3.23 16.49 -12.86
N SER A 69 -2.21 16.88 -13.64
CA SER A 69 -2.37 17.86 -14.73
C SER A 69 -3.32 17.41 -15.85
N ALA A 70 -3.65 16.10 -15.91
CA ALA A 70 -4.57 15.56 -16.91
C ALA A 70 -6.04 15.69 -16.52
N VAL A 71 -6.35 16.11 -15.28
CA VAL A 71 -7.73 16.20 -14.80
C VAL A 71 -8.62 17.01 -15.74
N ASP A 72 -9.78 16.44 -16.06
CA ASP A 72 -10.71 17.02 -17.03
C ASP A 72 -11.28 18.36 -16.57
N SER A 73 -11.73 19.15 -17.53
CA SER A 73 -12.33 20.47 -17.28
C SER A 73 -13.57 20.33 -16.39
N LEU A 74 -13.69 21.23 -15.42
CA LEU A 74 -14.80 21.30 -14.47
C LEU A 74 -15.02 19.99 -13.68
N SER A 75 -13.99 19.17 -13.53
CA SER A 75 -14.06 17.90 -12.80
C SER A 75 -13.55 18.03 -11.39
N MET A 76 -14.30 17.42 -10.47
CA MET A 76 -13.88 17.09 -9.11
C MET A 76 -14.05 15.58 -8.96
N ILE A 77 -12.96 14.91 -8.67
CA ILE A 77 -12.91 13.47 -8.56
C ILE A 77 -12.71 13.10 -7.10
N PHE A 78 -13.58 12.24 -6.56
CA PHE A 78 -13.38 11.55 -5.29
C PHE A 78 -13.18 10.06 -5.59
N ASP A 79 -12.21 9.47 -4.95
CA ASP A 79 -11.90 8.05 -5.10
C ASP A 79 -11.61 7.45 -3.73
N ALA A 80 -12.33 6.40 -3.37
CA ALA A 80 -12.13 5.69 -2.11
C ALA A 80 -12.33 4.19 -2.30
N ALA A 81 -11.65 3.40 -1.50
CA ALA A 81 -11.72 1.95 -1.60
C ALA A 81 -11.57 1.23 -0.26
N VAL A 82 -12.21 0.07 -0.21
CA VAL A 82 -12.10 -0.92 0.85
C VAL A 82 -11.77 -2.29 0.25
N SER A 83 -11.11 -3.14 1.02
CA SER A 83 -10.84 -4.52 0.58
C SER A 83 -11.19 -5.54 1.66
N GLY A 84 -11.51 -6.75 1.20
CA GLY A 84 -11.54 -7.97 2.00
C GLY A 84 -10.45 -8.91 1.51
N GLN A 85 -9.77 -9.58 2.45
CA GLN A 85 -8.69 -10.51 2.16
C GLN A 85 -8.95 -11.85 2.84
N PHE A 86 -8.62 -12.90 2.13
CA PHE A 86 -8.55 -14.26 2.66
C PHE A 86 -7.12 -14.77 2.43
N THR A 87 -6.41 -15.06 3.51
CA THR A 87 -5.01 -15.51 3.47
C THR A 87 -4.92 -16.94 3.98
N HIS A 88 -4.27 -17.79 3.19
CA HIS A 88 -3.91 -19.15 3.54
C HIS A 88 -2.40 -19.20 3.82
N PHE A 89 -2.06 -19.40 5.08
CA PHE A 89 -0.69 -19.59 5.55
C PHE A 89 -0.34 -21.06 5.54
N LYS A 90 0.83 -21.42 5.04
CA LYS A 90 1.33 -22.78 5.01
C LYS A 90 2.79 -22.84 5.44
N GLU A 91 3.09 -23.68 6.43
CA GLU A 91 4.44 -23.96 6.89
C GLU A 91 4.56 -25.45 7.22
N GLY A 92 5.54 -26.13 6.58
CA GLY A 92 5.70 -27.58 6.75
C GLY A 92 4.41 -28.35 6.44
N GLY A 93 3.90 -29.09 7.42
CA GLY A 93 2.63 -29.84 7.34
C GLY A 93 1.40 -29.08 7.84
N SER A 94 1.57 -27.89 8.40
CA SER A 94 0.51 -27.07 9.03
C SER A 94 -0.02 -26.01 8.09
N ALA A 95 -1.33 -25.70 8.20
CA ALA A 95 -1.96 -24.65 7.44
C ALA A 95 -3.02 -23.92 8.29
N ILE A 96 -3.07 -22.60 8.18
CA ILE A 96 -4.01 -21.74 8.90
C ILE A 96 -4.61 -20.74 7.91
N ASN A 97 -5.88 -20.41 8.10
CA ASN A 97 -6.58 -19.42 7.30
C ASN A 97 -6.91 -18.19 8.14
N SER A 98 -6.79 -17.01 7.55
CA SER A 98 -7.18 -15.75 8.16
C SER A 98 -8.03 -14.91 7.21
N LYS A 99 -8.84 -14.03 7.78
CA LYS A 99 -9.67 -13.05 7.05
C LYS A 99 -9.45 -11.67 7.64
N THR A 100 -9.20 -10.70 6.78
CA THR A 100 -9.08 -9.29 7.16
C THR A 100 -9.88 -8.40 6.24
N ALA A 101 -10.32 -7.26 6.75
CA ALA A 101 -10.95 -6.19 5.97
C ALA A 101 -10.17 -4.90 6.19
N ASN A 102 -9.90 -4.17 5.10
CA ASN A 102 -9.04 -3.00 5.15
C ASN A 102 -9.67 -1.80 4.48
N PHE A 103 -9.46 -0.64 5.08
CA PHE A 103 -9.54 0.63 4.37
C PHE A 103 -8.27 0.80 3.53
N GLU A 104 -8.43 1.07 2.23
CA GLU A 104 -7.30 1.10 1.32
C GLU A 104 -6.82 2.52 1.04
N TYR A 105 -7.73 3.43 0.77
CA TYR A 105 -7.44 4.85 0.56
C TYR A 105 -8.71 5.68 0.41
N ALA A 106 -8.55 6.99 0.60
CA ALA A 106 -9.49 7.99 0.10
C ALA A 106 -8.69 9.15 -0.48
N ALA A 107 -9.10 9.65 -1.65
CA ALA A 107 -8.47 10.76 -2.32
C ALA A 107 -9.47 11.65 -3.06
N ALA A 108 -9.07 12.89 -3.25
CA ALA A 108 -9.77 13.84 -4.09
C ALA A 108 -8.79 14.51 -5.06
N LEU A 109 -9.26 14.81 -6.28
CA LEU A 109 -8.48 15.52 -7.30
C LEU A 109 -9.34 16.62 -7.90
N PHE A 110 -8.80 17.83 -7.92
CA PHE A 110 -9.48 19.03 -8.38
C PHE A 110 -8.69 19.69 -9.49
N ARG A 111 -9.40 20.19 -10.49
CA ARG A 111 -8.78 21.09 -11.48
C ARG A 111 -8.92 22.54 -11.04
N ILE A 112 -7.82 23.20 -10.71
CA ILE A 112 -7.80 24.59 -10.32
C ILE A 112 -7.72 25.50 -11.55
N PHE A 113 -6.76 25.21 -12.45
CA PHE A 113 -6.55 25.92 -13.72
C PHE A 113 -6.43 24.92 -14.87
N PRO A 114 -6.50 25.38 -16.14
CA PRO A 114 -6.17 24.53 -17.28
C PRO A 114 -4.78 23.89 -17.09
N LYS A 115 -4.71 22.56 -17.21
CA LYS A 115 -3.47 21.78 -17.08
C LYS A 115 -2.83 21.81 -15.69
N PHE A 116 -3.58 22.20 -14.65
CA PHE A 116 -3.13 22.25 -13.27
C PHE A 116 -4.15 21.53 -12.37
N GLY A 117 -3.72 20.49 -11.70
CA GLY A 117 -4.52 19.70 -10.78
C GLY A 117 -3.91 19.67 -9.37
N VAL A 118 -4.80 19.64 -8.38
CA VAL A 118 -4.46 19.52 -6.95
C VAL A 118 -5.14 18.28 -6.41
N SER A 119 -4.41 17.44 -5.72
CA SER A 119 -4.93 16.21 -5.09
C SER A 119 -4.62 16.21 -3.61
N ILE A 120 -5.56 15.67 -2.82
CA ILE A 120 -5.39 15.39 -1.40
C ILE A 120 -5.91 13.99 -1.12
N GLY A 121 -5.27 13.26 -0.21
CA GLY A 121 -5.74 11.92 0.16
C GLY A 121 -5.02 11.32 1.34
N ILE A 122 -5.58 10.22 1.82
CA ILE A 122 -5.05 9.38 2.90
C ILE A 122 -4.81 7.97 2.36
N ILE A 123 -3.62 7.41 2.65
CA ILE A 123 -3.19 6.09 2.17
C ILE A 123 -2.36 5.41 3.25
N PRO A 124 -2.56 4.11 3.53
CA PRO A 124 -1.63 3.34 4.35
C PRO A 124 -0.29 3.14 3.59
N TYR A 125 0.81 3.20 4.34
CA TYR A 125 2.16 2.92 3.81
C TYR A 125 2.61 1.51 4.14
N SER A 126 2.37 1.05 5.38
CA SER A 126 2.63 -0.32 5.83
C SER A 126 1.62 -0.75 6.88
N ASN A 127 1.52 -2.07 7.08
CA ASN A 127 0.66 -2.68 8.09
C ASN A 127 1.47 -3.69 8.89
N ILE A 128 1.24 -3.69 10.20
CA ILE A 128 1.78 -4.68 11.15
C ILE A 128 0.59 -5.31 11.85
N GLY A 129 0.55 -6.63 11.90
CA GLY A 129 -0.48 -7.38 12.61
C GLY A 129 -0.16 -8.86 12.54
N TYR A 130 0.15 -9.43 13.68
CA TYR A 130 0.37 -10.86 13.84
C TYR A 130 0.24 -11.23 15.31
N GLU A 131 -0.22 -12.44 15.56
CA GLU A 131 -0.22 -13.08 16.86
C GLU A 131 -0.06 -14.59 16.62
N TYR A 132 1.01 -15.16 17.13
CA TYR A 132 1.24 -16.60 17.06
C TYR A 132 2.15 -17.08 18.18
N THR A 133 2.01 -18.36 18.56
CA THR A 133 2.81 -18.98 19.61
C THR A 133 3.60 -20.17 19.03
N THR A 134 4.88 -20.22 19.34
CA THR A 134 5.75 -21.37 19.08
C THR A 134 5.97 -22.14 20.36
N LYS A 135 6.05 -23.47 20.24
CA LYS A 135 6.40 -24.35 21.38
C LYS A 135 7.64 -25.14 21.02
N GLU A 136 8.62 -25.07 21.87
CA GLU A 136 9.87 -25.81 21.73
C GLU A 136 10.13 -26.65 22.99
N LYS A 137 10.58 -27.90 22.79
CA LYS A 137 11.04 -28.71 23.92
C LYS A 137 12.42 -28.22 24.36
N VAL A 138 12.55 -27.99 25.65
CA VAL A 138 13.87 -27.64 26.23
C VAL A 138 14.77 -28.89 26.15
N VAL A 139 15.96 -28.74 25.60
CA VAL A 139 16.93 -29.84 25.42
C VAL A 139 17.20 -30.49 26.77
N ASP A 140 17.17 -31.83 26.83
CA ASP A 140 17.39 -32.64 28.00
C ASP A 140 16.39 -32.45 29.17
N SER A 141 15.19 -31.92 28.91
CA SER A 141 14.11 -31.82 29.90
C SER A 141 12.76 -32.24 29.34
N SER A 142 11.81 -32.54 30.22
CA SER A 142 10.40 -32.75 29.85
C SER A 142 9.63 -31.43 29.70
N LEU A 143 10.30 -30.29 29.83
CA LEU A 143 9.70 -28.96 29.81
C LEU A 143 9.45 -28.50 28.38
N GLU A 144 8.30 -27.84 28.19
CA GLU A 144 8.00 -27.10 26.97
C GLU A 144 8.13 -25.61 27.27
N ALA A 145 8.97 -24.92 26.51
CA ALA A 145 9.00 -23.47 26.48
C ALA A 145 8.02 -22.98 25.39
N SER A 146 7.16 -22.03 25.72
CA SER A 146 6.29 -21.38 24.79
C SER A 146 6.73 -19.94 24.56
N THR A 147 6.84 -19.51 23.31
CA THR A 147 7.11 -18.13 22.96
C THR A 147 5.97 -17.57 22.12
N THR A 148 5.31 -16.56 22.64
CA THR A 148 4.26 -15.82 21.96
C THR A 148 4.84 -14.56 21.32
N TYR A 149 4.53 -14.40 20.06
CA TYR A 149 4.90 -13.23 19.25
C TYR A 149 3.62 -12.48 18.92
N ASP A 150 3.57 -11.24 19.32
CA ASP A 150 2.47 -10.33 19.02
C ASP A 150 3.00 -9.03 18.43
N GLY A 151 2.23 -8.42 17.56
CA GLY A 151 2.59 -7.13 17.04
C GLY A 151 1.45 -6.45 16.29
N GLU A 152 1.33 -5.15 16.50
CA GLU A 152 0.34 -4.31 15.86
C GLU A 152 0.92 -2.97 15.41
N GLY A 153 0.18 -2.24 14.57
CA GLY A 153 0.55 -0.92 14.11
C GLY A 153 0.62 -0.79 12.59
N GLY A 154 1.50 0.09 12.16
CA GLY A 154 1.74 0.40 10.75
C GLY A 154 1.77 1.89 10.49
N LEU A 155 2.28 2.26 9.32
CA LEU A 155 2.51 3.63 8.92
C LEU A 155 1.45 4.09 7.92
N ARG A 156 1.00 5.33 8.05
CA ARG A 156 0.00 5.99 7.21
C ARG A 156 0.50 7.33 6.74
N GLN A 157 -0.12 7.86 5.68
CA GLN A 157 0.20 9.18 5.16
C GLN A 157 -1.06 9.91 4.70
N VAL A 158 -1.11 11.21 4.98
CA VAL A 158 -1.99 12.17 4.31
C VAL A 158 -1.13 13.01 3.40
N TYR A 159 -1.49 13.11 2.13
CA TYR A 159 -0.72 13.89 1.16
C TYR A 159 -1.52 15.05 0.59
N LEU A 160 -0.80 16.09 0.24
CA LEU A 160 -1.22 17.17 -0.64
C LEU A 160 -0.33 17.13 -1.89
N GLY A 161 -0.95 17.02 -3.05
CA GLY A 161 -0.24 16.86 -4.31
C GLY A 161 -0.61 17.93 -5.34
N LEU A 162 0.36 18.30 -6.14
CA LEU A 162 0.23 19.25 -7.24
C LEU A 162 0.77 18.63 -8.52
N GLY A 163 0.08 18.87 -9.64
CA GLY A 163 0.55 18.46 -10.96
C GLY A 163 0.24 19.48 -12.02
N PHE A 164 1.20 19.79 -12.88
CA PHE A 164 1.03 20.76 -13.96
C PHE A 164 1.71 20.32 -15.25
N GLU A 165 1.15 20.72 -16.38
CA GLU A 165 1.75 20.51 -17.70
C GLU A 165 2.58 21.74 -18.06
N LEU A 166 3.90 21.59 -18.04
CA LEU A 166 4.85 22.67 -18.28
C LEU A 166 4.84 23.10 -19.76
N PHE A 167 4.86 22.14 -20.66
CA PHE A 167 4.67 22.34 -22.10
C PHE A 167 3.91 21.15 -22.67
N LYS A 168 3.45 21.25 -23.91
CA LYS A 168 2.56 20.27 -24.52
C LYS A 168 3.08 18.84 -24.38
N GLY A 169 2.35 18.05 -23.62
CA GLY A 169 2.63 16.66 -23.36
C GLY A 169 3.61 16.37 -22.21
N PHE A 170 4.33 17.38 -21.68
CA PHE A 170 5.25 17.18 -20.56
C PHE A 170 4.68 17.77 -19.27
N SER A 171 4.58 16.93 -18.26
CA SER A 171 3.99 17.27 -16.96
C SER A 171 4.93 16.92 -15.83
N LEU A 172 4.93 17.76 -14.81
CA LEU A 172 5.60 17.54 -13.54
C LEU A 172 4.58 17.54 -12.40
N GLY A 173 4.93 16.94 -11.29
CA GLY A 173 4.13 16.97 -10.09
C GLY A 173 4.92 16.59 -8.85
N ALA A 174 4.36 16.95 -7.70
CA ALA A 174 4.91 16.62 -6.40
C ALA A 174 3.80 16.32 -5.40
N ASN A 175 4.05 15.36 -4.52
CA ASN A 175 3.27 15.09 -3.31
C ASN A 175 4.13 15.43 -2.08
N VAL A 176 3.55 16.19 -1.15
CA VAL A 176 4.07 16.37 0.20
C VAL A 176 3.12 15.66 1.14
N SER A 177 3.64 14.75 1.94
CA SER A 177 2.83 13.94 2.85
C SER A 177 3.25 14.19 4.29
N TYR A 178 2.27 14.30 5.20
CA TYR A 178 2.47 14.02 6.62
C TYR A 178 2.43 12.50 6.79
N PHE A 179 3.43 11.96 7.47
CA PHE A 179 3.71 10.54 7.58
C PHE A 179 3.76 10.16 9.06
N TRP A 180 2.85 9.27 9.50
CA TRP A 180 2.72 8.94 10.93
C TRP A 180 2.33 7.48 11.14
N GLY A 181 2.50 7.03 12.38
CA GLY A 181 2.09 5.72 12.87
C GLY A 181 3.00 5.21 13.97
N SER A 182 2.74 4.00 14.41
CA SER A 182 3.56 3.31 15.39
C SER A 182 3.82 1.87 14.96
N TYR A 183 4.78 1.24 15.60
CA TYR A 183 4.80 -0.20 15.72
C TYR A 183 5.02 -0.59 17.18
N ASP A 184 4.27 -1.58 17.59
CA ASP A 184 4.35 -2.21 18.89
C ASP A 184 4.55 -3.70 18.65
N ARG A 185 5.58 -4.29 19.24
CA ARG A 185 5.92 -5.70 19.09
C ARG A 185 6.29 -6.27 20.43
N SER A 186 5.69 -7.40 20.78
CA SER A 186 5.96 -8.12 22.01
C SER A 186 6.44 -9.53 21.71
N ILE A 187 7.44 -9.98 22.43
CA ILE A 187 7.92 -11.36 22.44
C ILE A 187 7.90 -11.82 23.89
N MET A 188 6.92 -12.66 24.22
CA MET A 188 6.77 -13.22 25.55
C MET A 188 7.23 -14.67 25.55
N SER A 189 8.31 -14.96 26.25
CA SER A 189 8.82 -16.32 26.45
C SER A 189 8.43 -16.80 27.84
N PHE A 190 7.74 -17.91 27.90
CA PHE A 190 7.23 -18.54 29.10
C PHE A 190 7.84 -19.93 29.27
N SER A 191 8.39 -20.22 30.43
CA SER A 191 8.84 -21.54 30.84
C SER A 191 8.38 -21.78 32.27
N SER A 192 7.71 -22.89 32.52
CA SER A 192 7.28 -23.28 33.88
C SER A 192 7.91 -24.60 34.27
N THR A 193 8.48 -24.64 35.46
CA THR A 193 8.75 -25.85 36.23
C THR A 193 7.68 -26.01 37.31
N ASP A 194 7.63 -27.16 37.97
CA ASP A 194 6.66 -27.37 39.05
C ASP A 194 6.84 -26.38 40.22
N ASP A 195 8.02 -25.74 40.33
CA ASP A 195 8.37 -24.81 41.45
C ASP A 195 8.61 -23.36 40.99
N ASP A 196 8.85 -23.10 39.67
CA ASP A 196 9.22 -21.77 39.20
C ASP A 196 8.52 -21.39 37.86
N ILE A 197 7.91 -20.21 37.86
CA ILE A 197 7.39 -19.57 36.65
C ILE A 197 8.40 -18.52 36.20
N ASN A 198 8.99 -18.73 35.03
CA ASN A 198 9.91 -17.75 34.43
C ASN A 198 9.30 -17.20 33.16
N ALA A 199 8.96 -15.91 33.16
CA ALA A 199 8.45 -15.23 32.01
C ALA A 199 9.31 -14.00 31.67
N LEU A 200 9.81 -13.97 30.44
CA LEU A 200 10.57 -12.85 29.91
C LEU A 200 9.78 -12.22 28.78
N THR A 201 9.48 -10.94 28.91
CA THR A 201 8.85 -10.14 27.86
C THR A 201 9.83 -9.16 27.28
N LYS A 202 9.94 -9.13 25.94
CA LYS A 202 10.66 -8.11 25.18
C LYS A 202 9.66 -7.30 24.39
N GLU A 203 9.63 -6.00 24.61
CA GLU A 203 8.76 -5.07 23.93
C GLU A 203 9.60 -4.16 23.03
N TYR A 204 9.14 -3.92 21.81
CA TYR A 204 9.78 -3.03 20.84
C TYR A 204 8.75 -2.03 20.38
N GLU A 205 9.00 -0.77 20.62
CA GLU A 205 8.09 0.33 20.33
C GLU A 205 8.80 1.40 19.50
N ALA A 206 8.06 2.00 18.58
CA ALA A 206 8.47 3.26 17.97
C ALA A 206 7.25 4.04 17.46
N GLU A 207 7.27 5.32 17.70
CA GLU A 207 6.29 6.26 17.18
C GLU A 207 6.91 7.12 16.09
N VAL A 208 6.23 7.24 14.97
CA VAL A 208 6.66 7.99 13.79
C VAL A 208 5.77 9.20 13.59
N SER A 209 6.38 10.37 13.51
CA SER A 209 5.76 11.62 13.08
C SER A 209 6.74 12.37 12.19
N SER A 210 6.53 12.34 10.88
CA SER A 210 7.51 12.80 9.90
C SER A 210 6.83 13.29 8.61
N TYR A 211 7.60 13.43 7.56
CA TYR A 211 7.10 13.81 6.23
C TYR A 211 7.58 12.82 5.16
N LYS A 212 6.97 12.85 4.00
CA LYS A 212 7.43 12.13 2.80
C LYS A 212 7.25 13.01 1.57
N LEU A 213 8.24 13.00 0.68
CA LEU A 213 8.25 13.78 -0.55
C LEU A 213 8.37 12.86 -1.77
N ASP A 214 7.41 12.97 -2.68
CA ASP A 214 7.41 12.24 -3.94
C ASP A 214 7.28 13.20 -5.11
N PHE A 215 8.10 13.01 -6.13
CA PHE A 215 8.10 13.77 -7.37
C PHE A 215 7.75 12.86 -8.53
N GLY A 216 7.02 13.41 -9.50
CA GLY A 216 6.66 12.69 -10.71
C GLY A 216 6.85 13.51 -11.96
N MET A 217 7.14 12.81 -13.06
CA MET A 217 7.11 13.37 -14.39
C MET A 217 6.42 12.43 -15.36
N GLN A 218 5.75 13.01 -16.36
CA GLN A 218 5.14 12.28 -17.47
C GLN A 218 5.35 13.02 -18.78
N TYR A 219 5.65 12.27 -19.84
CA TYR A 219 5.67 12.78 -21.20
C TYR A 219 4.70 11.96 -22.06
N GLN A 220 3.69 12.63 -22.60
CA GLN A 220 2.68 12.03 -23.45
C GLN A 220 2.84 12.53 -24.89
N ARG A 221 2.91 11.62 -25.83
CA ARG A 221 3.01 11.91 -27.27
C ARG A 221 2.13 10.97 -28.10
N ARG A 222 1.44 11.54 -29.06
CA ARG A 222 0.77 10.74 -30.10
C ARG A 222 1.81 10.21 -31.08
N ILE A 223 1.96 8.90 -31.17
CA ILE A 223 2.91 8.21 -32.04
C ILE A 223 2.30 7.78 -33.38
N SER A 224 0.97 7.59 -33.40
CA SER A 224 0.20 7.35 -34.63
C SER A 224 -1.19 8.02 -34.55
N LYS A 225 -2.02 7.85 -35.60
CA LYS A 225 -3.41 8.34 -35.59
C LYS A 225 -4.23 7.71 -34.46
N ASN A 226 -3.90 6.48 -34.10
CA ASN A 226 -4.66 5.67 -33.13
C ASN A 226 -3.91 5.45 -31.80
N ASP A 227 -2.61 5.78 -31.71
CA ASP A 227 -1.75 5.40 -30.60
C ASP A 227 -1.19 6.61 -29.89
N VAL A 228 -1.28 6.56 -28.55
CA VAL A 228 -0.69 7.54 -27.64
C VAL A 228 0.25 6.81 -26.71
N LEU A 229 1.51 7.19 -26.72
CA LEU A 229 2.53 6.76 -25.75
C LEU A 229 2.59 7.75 -24.60
N THR A 230 2.60 7.25 -23.37
CA THR A 230 2.93 8.04 -22.17
C THR A 230 4.07 7.34 -21.46
N VAL A 231 5.17 8.05 -21.26
CA VAL A 231 6.29 7.62 -20.43
C VAL A 231 6.24 8.38 -19.12
N GLY A 232 6.44 7.68 -18.01
CA GLY A 232 6.43 8.28 -16.68
C GLY A 232 7.64 7.86 -15.86
N ALA A 233 8.02 8.74 -14.94
CA ALA A 233 9.02 8.41 -13.93
C ALA A 233 8.66 9.10 -12.60
N THR A 234 9.10 8.49 -11.50
CA THR A 234 8.89 9.00 -10.14
C THR A 234 10.14 8.87 -9.30
N VAL A 235 10.28 9.78 -8.35
CA VAL A 235 11.33 9.75 -7.32
C VAL A 235 10.71 10.08 -5.98
N GLY A 236 10.84 9.17 -5.01
CA GLY A 236 10.50 9.39 -3.60
C GLY A 236 11.78 9.57 -2.79
N LEU A 237 11.90 10.66 -2.05
CA LEU A 237 13.10 10.95 -1.27
C LEU A 237 13.16 10.07 -0.02
N GLY A 238 14.30 9.40 0.16
CA GLY A 238 14.60 8.65 1.38
C GLY A 238 15.21 9.56 2.43
N HIS A 239 14.81 9.37 3.70
CA HIS A 239 15.38 10.10 4.84
C HIS A 239 15.08 9.38 6.16
N LYS A 240 15.72 9.82 7.24
CA LYS A 240 15.42 9.39 8.60
C LYS A 240 14.13 10.02 9.08
N LEU A 241 13.30 9.25 9.80
CA LEU A 241 11.95 9.66 10.19
C LEU A 241 11.88 10.48 11.47
N GLY A 242 13.02 10.68 12.17
CA GLY A 242 13.04 11.34 13.47
C GLY A 242 12.40 10.50 14.59
N ALA A 243 12.17 9.23 14.35
CA ALA A 243 11.52 8.32 15.28
C ALA A 243 12.56 7.57 16.12
N ASP A 244 12.37 7.58 17.43
CA ASP A 244 13.17 6.82 18.37
C ASP A 244 12.61 5.40 18.46
N ALA A 245 13.50 4.41 18.50
CA ALA A 245 13.12 3.01 18.70
C ALA A 245 13.53 2.56 20.09
N GLN A 246 12.58 2.05 20.84
CA GLN A 246 12.75 1.59 22.21
C GLN A 246 12.62 0.08 22.28
N MET A 247 13.49 -0.54 23.06
CA MET A 247 13.38 -1.94 23.46
C MET A 247 13.35 -2.01 24.98
N SER A 248 12.32 -2.63 25.53
CA SER A 248 12.17 -2.89 26.96
C SER A 248 12.22 -4.40 27.21
N ILE A 249 12.96 -4.81 28.23
CA ILE A 249 13.02 -6.21 28.69
C ILE A 249 12.45 -6.24 30.08
N LEU A 250 11.38 -7.00 30.28
CA LEU A 250 10.74 -7.20 31.57
C LEU A 250 10.89 -8.67 31.98
N ASN A 251 11.53 -8.91 33.12
CA ASN A 251 11.55 -10.21 33.76
C ASN A 251 10.44 -10.25 34.82
N VAL A 252 9.40 -11.03 34.58
CA VAL A 252 8.23 -11.11 35.47
C VAL A 252 8.59 -11.75 36.83
N GLY A 253 9.57 -12.66 36.84
CA GLY A 253 10.00 -13.35 38.09
C GLY A 253 10.75 -12.44 39.07
N THR A 254 11.54 -11.49 38.55
CA THR A 254 12.33 -10.54 39.40
C THR A 254 11.69 -9.15 39.45
N ALA A 255 10.67 -8.88 38.62
CA ALA A 255 10.11 -7.53 38.41
C ALA A 255 11.14 -6.48 37.95
N GLU A 256 12.27 -6.92 37.42
CA GLU A 256 13.29 -6.05 36.83
C GLU A 256 12.93 -5.68 35.39
N SER A 257 13.07 -4.40 35.07
CA SER A 257 12.92 -3.93 33.70
C SER A 257 14.16 -3.14 33.27
N ASP A 258 14.62 -3.41 32.05
CA ASP A 258 15.68 -2.65 31.40
C ASP A 258 15.19 -2.08 30.10
N THR A 259 15.48 -0.82 29.82
CA THR A 259 15.00 -0.13 28.62
C THR A 259 16.15 0.54 27.89
N THR A 260 16.28 0.23 26.62
CA THR A 260 17.27 0.82 25.72
C THR A 260 16.58 1.58 24.60
N THR A 261 16.97 2.84 24.39
CA THR A 261 16.42 3.70 23.34
C THR A 261 17.49 4.08 22.32
N ILE A 262 17.17 3.96 21.05
CA ILE A 262 18.00 4.40 19.93
C ILE A 262 17.30 5.59 19.25
N SER A 263 17.91 6.75 19.36
CA SER A 263 17.35 7.97 18.77
C SER A 263 17.44 7.97 17.25
N ASN A 264 16.36 8.46 16.60
CA ASN A 264 16.26 8.62 15.14
C ASN A 264 16.62 7.33 14.38
N ALA A 265 16.04 6.21 14.85
CA ALA A 265 16.39 4.87 14.42
C ALA A 265 15.75 4.43 13.11
N LEU A 266 14.60 4.99 12.76
CA LEU A 266 13.82 4.58 11.59
C LEU A 266 14.05 5.48 10.38
N ALA A 267 14.01 4.90 9.18
CA ALA A 267 14.16 5.62 7.93
C ALA A 267 13.35 4.98 6.81
N ILE A 268 12.99 5.77 5.81
CA ILE A 268 12.44 5.31 4.53
C ILE A 268 13.49 5.39 3.42
N PRO A 269 13.45 4.50 2.42
CA PRO A 269 14.45 4.45 1.37
C PRO A 269 14.19 5.48 0.27
N LEU A 270 15.24 5.85 -0.46
CA LEU A 270 15.11 6.44 -1.78
C LEU A 270 14.38 5.46 -2.70
N THR A 271 13.33 5.94 -3.36
CA THR A 271 12.54 5.18 -4.33
C THR A 271 12.65 5.82 -5.71
N ILE A 272 12.90 5.04 -6.74
CA ILE A 272 12.98 5.49 -8.14
C ILE A 272 12.12 4.55 -8.97
N GLY A 273 11.28 5.11 -9.81
CA GLY A 273 10.45 4.33 -10.72
C GLY A 273 10.41 4.91 -12.12
N GLY A 274 10.17 4.05 -13.10
CA GLY A 274 9.94 4.43 -14.48
C GLY A 274 9.06 3.41 -15.19
N GLY A 275 8.34 3.87 -16.20
CA GLY A 275 7.46 3.00 -16.96
C GLY A 275 6.79 3.72 -18.11
N PHE A 276 5.97 2.98 -18.82
CA PHE A 276 5.22 3.52 -19.94
C PHE A 276 3.86 2.87 -20.11
N THR A 277 2.97 3.57 -20.80
CA THR A 277 1.72 3.02 -21.30
C THR A 277 1.53 3.39 -22.78
N ILE A 278 0.96 2.48 -23.54
CA ILE A 278 0.50 2.70 -24.90
C ILE A 278 -1.02 2.54 -24.93
N LYS A 279 -1.70 3.59 -25.36
CA LYS A 279 -3.16 3.61 -25.49
C LYS A 279 -3.55 3.56 -26.95
N HIS A 280 -4.22 2.47 -27.38
CA HIS A 280 -4.70 2.24 -28.74
C HIS A 280 -6.19 2.55 -28.85
N LYS A 281 -6.60 3.44 -29.78
CA LYS A 281 -8.01 3.80 -30.11
C LYS A 281 -8.89 4.14 -28.92
N ASN A 282 -8.31 4.59 -27.80
CA ASN A 282 -9.01 4.77 -26.53
C ASN A 282 -9.68 3.50 -25.96
N SER A 283 -9.45 2.34 -26.57
CA SER A 283 -10.04 1.05 -26.21
C SER A 283 -9.10 0.16 -25.44
N LEU A 284 -7.82 0.13 -25.79
CA LEU A 284 -6.83 -0.73 -25.13
C LEU A 284 -5.68 0.12 -24.60
N THR A 285 -5.37 -0.05 -23.33
CA THR A 285 -4.15 0.51 -22.71
C THR A 285 -3.30 -0.65 -22.21
N ILE A 286 -2.04 -0.72 -22.62
CA ILE A 286 -1.06 -1.68 -22.11
C ILE A 286 0.15 -0.93 -21.59
N GLY A 287 0.84 -1.48 -20.59
CA GLY A 287 2.04 -0.83 -20.07
C GLY A 287 2.88 -1.72 -19.19
N ALA A 288 4.04 -1.20 -18.84
CA ALA A 288 4.98 -1.83 -17.94
C ALA A 288 5.67 -0.77 -17.07
N ASP A 289 5.92 -1.13 -15.82
CA ASP A 289 6.61 -0.31 -14.83
C ASP A 289 7.75 -1.09 -14.18
N TYR A 290 8.80 -0.37 -13.82
CA TYR A 290 9.85 -0.82 -12.96
C TYR A 290 10.04 0.16 -11.80
N ASN A 291 10.09 -0.37 -10.57
CA ASN A 291 10.27 0.43 -9.36
C ASN A 291 11.41 -0.16 -8.53
N PHE A 292 12.31 0.71 -8.10
CA PHE A 292 13.47 0.40 -7.28
C PHE A 292 13.38 1.14 -5.95
N GLN A 293 13.59 0.42 -4.83
CA GLN A 293 13.65 0.98 -3.49
C GLN A 293 15.01 0.63 -2.87
N ARG A 294 15.78 1.65 -2.48
CA ARG A 294 17.15 1.49 -1.97
C ARG A 294 17.16 1.15 -0.47
N TRP A 295 16.44 0.11 -0.07
CA TRP A 295 16.40 -0.33 1.33
C TRP A 295 17.77 -0.75 1.88
N GLY A 296 18.66 -1.31 1.07
CA GLY A 296 20.00 -1.73 1.51
C GLY A 296 20.91 -0.61 2.03
N ALA A 297 20.50 0.66 1.87
CA ALA A 297 21.18 1.81 2.45
C ALA A 297 20.57 2.27 3.78
N VAL A 298 19.50 1.63 4.25
CA VAL A 298 18.79 1.93 5.49
C VAL A 298 19.27 0.99 6.59
N ASP A 299 19.58 1.53 7.75
CA ASP A 299 19.90 0.76 8.95
C ASP A 299 18.60 0.39 9.69
N TYR A 300 18.63 -0.69 10.46
CA TYR A 300 17.48 -1.18 11.22
C TYR A 300 17.85 -1.43 12.69
N PRO A 301 17.01 -0.97 13.66
CA PRO A 301 17.22 -1.23 15.07
C PRO A 301 16.91 -2.69 15.40
N MET A 302 17.88 -3.42 15.89
CA MET A 302 17.72 -4.82 16.30
C MET A 302 18.76 -5.23 17.34
N THR A 303 18.49 -6.30 18.07
CA THR A 303 19.43 -6.86 19.01
C THR A 303 20.57 -7.57 18.24
N ASN A 304 21.79 -7.13 18.48
CA ASN A 304 22.98 -7.78 17.94
C ASN A 304 23.21 -9.12 18.65
N GLN A 305 23.18 -10.21 17.93
CA GLN A 305 23.33 -11.55 18.50
C GLN A 305 24.71 -11.82 19.13
N ALA A 306 25.74 -11.09 18.72
CA ALA A 306 27.09 -11.25 19.25
C ALA A 306 27.32 -10.50 20.56
N THR A 307 26.73 -9.32 20.70
CA THR A 307 26.92 -8.43 21.88
C THR A 307 25.74 -8.42 22.84
N GLY A 308 24.56 -8.88 22.39
CA GLY A 308 23.31 -8.77 23.13
C GLY A 308 22.73 -7.34 23.18
N GLN A 309 23.40 -6.35 22.60
CA GLN A 309 22.99 -4.95 22.64
C GLN A 309 21.95 -4.62 21.55
N TYR A 310 21.01 -3.73 21.87
CA TYR A 310 20.07 -3.16 20.93
C TYR A 310 20.71 -1.98 20.22
N GLU A 311 20.98 -2.12 18.92
CA GLU A 311 21.73 -1.14 18.14
C GLU A 311 21.26 -1.07 16.69
N LEU A 312 21.66 0.00 15.98
CA LEU A 312 21.40 0.14 14.54
C LEU A 312 22.35 -0.78 13.76
N MET A 313 21.77 -1.72 13.03
CA MET A 313 22.51 -2.67 12.22
C MET A 313 22.26 -2.47 10.74
N ARG A 314 23.35 -2.49 9.96
CA ARG A 314 23.29 -2.52 8.50
C ARG A 314 23.20 -3.95 7.97
N GLY A 315 22.56 -4.11 6.80
CA GLY A 315 22.49 -5.40 6.12
C GLY A 315 21.30 -6.26 6.46
N PHE A 316 20.42 -5.80 7.36
CA PHE A 316 19.08 -6.37 7.55
C PHE A 316 18.20 -6.12 6.32
N TYR A 317 18.17 -4.90 5.81
CA TYR A 317 17.43 -4.56 4.62
C TYR A 317 18.17 -4.89 3.32
N LYS A 318 17.39 -5.16 2.26
CA LYS A 318 17.84 -5.40 0.88
C LYS A 318 17.15 -4.45 -0.08
N ASN A 319 17.82 -4.09 -1.15
CA ASN A 319 17.18 -3.33 -2.22
C ASN A 319 16.02 -4.12 -2.81
N ARG A 320 14.87 -3.46 -2.93
CA ARG A 320 13.65 -4.06 -3.50
C ARG A 320 13.47 -3.60 -4.93
N HIS A 321 13.22 -4.56 -5.80
CA HIS A 321 12.91 -4.37 -7.20
C HIS A 321 11.48 -4.86 -7.45
N LYS A 322 10.64 -4.06 -8.10
CA LYS A 322 9.29 -4.47 -8.50
C LYS A 322 9.10 -4.19 -9.98
N VAL A 323 8.72 -5.22 -10.73
CA VAL A 323 8.30 -5.14 -12.13
C VAL A 323 6.81 -5.37 -12.20
N THR A 324 6.11 -4.56 -12.97
CA THR A 324 4.65 -4.66 -13.16
C THR A 324 4.32 -4.57 -14.64
N VAL A 325 3.41 -5.41 -15.09
CA VAL A 325 2.81 -5.34 -16.43
C VAL A 325 1.30 -5.40 -16.30
N GLY A 326 0.60 -4.67 -17.18
CA GLY A 326 -0.86 -4.64 -17.11
C GLY A 326 -1.52 -4.14 -18.39
N ALA A 327 -2.80 -4.44 -18.50
CA ALA A 327 -3.64 -4.01 -19.59
C ALA A 327 -5.05 -3.62 -19.09
N ASP A 328 -5.63 -2.60 -19.70
CA ASP A 328 -7.04 -2.16 -19.55
C ASP A 328 -7.69 -2.16 -20.93
N TRP A 329 -8.73 -2.94 -21.10
CA TRP A 329 -9.47 -3.05 -22.35
C TRP A 329 -10.94 -2.67 -22.17
N ILE A 330 -11.41 -1.79 -23.04
CA ILE A 330 -12.80 -1.34 -23.13
C ILE A 330 -13.30 -1.68 -24.54
N PRO A 331 -14.20 -2.64 -24.72
CA PRO A 331 -14.70 -3.02 -26.04
C PRO A 331 -15.30 -1.85 -26.82
N ASN A 332 -16.03 -0.96 -26.14
CA ASN A 332 -16.54 0.28 -26.73
C ASN A 332 -16.31 1.45 -25.76
N PRO A 333 -15.37 2.36 -26.08
CA PRO A 333 -15.03 3.49 -25.21
C PRO A 333 -16.11 4.58 -25.12
N ASN A 334 -17.19 4.48 -25.89
CA ASN A 334 -18.33 5.39 -25.78
C ASN A 334 -19.15 5.05 -24.51
N PRO A 335 -19.18 5.91 -23.47
CA PRO A 335 -19.84 5.60 -22.21
C PRO A 335 -21.36 5.47 -22.30
N ILE A 336 -21.98 6.00 -23.35
CA ILE A 336 -23.43 5.90 -23.61
C ILE A 336 -23.81 4.81 -24.63
N ALA A 337 -22.84 4.03 -25.09
CA ALA A 337 -23.10 2.94 -26.04
C ALA A 337 -24.09 1.92 -25.47
N ARG A 338 -24.93 1.34 -26.35
CA ARG A 338 -25.82 0.24 -25.97
C ARG A 338 -25.00 -1.02 -25.63
N GLY A 339 -25.43 -1.74 -24.59
CA GLY A 339 -24.83 -2.99 -24.16
C GLY A 339 -23.90 -2.79 -22.95
N PHE A 340 -24.31 -3.33 -21.81
CA PHE A 340 -23.58 -3.22 -20.52
C PHE A 340 -22.14 -3.72 -20.64
N PHE A 341 -21.95 -4.95 -21.11
CA PHE A 341 -20.61 -5.57 -21.20
C PHE A 341 -19.65 -4.85 -22.18
N LYS A 342 -20.17 -4.12 -23.16
CA LYS A 342 -19.32 -3.37 -24.11
C LYS A 342 -18.69 -2.12 -23.52
N ARG A 343 -19.22 -1.62 -22.40
CA ARG A 343 -18.76 -0.40 -21.72
C ARG A 343 -17.87 -0.68 -20.51
N LEU A 344 -17.79 -1.95 -20.10
CA LEU A 344 -16.94 -2.34 -18.98
C LEU A 344 -15.47 -2.17 -19.34
N HIS A 345 -14.69 -1.75 -18.34
CA HIS A 345 -13.25 -1.92 -18.36
C HIS A 345 -12.92 -3.34 -17.91
N TYR A 346 -12.13 -4.03 -18.69
CA TYR A 346 -11.56 -5.34 -18.36
C TYR A 346 -10.08 -5.17 -18.14
N ARG A 347 -9.62 -5.46 -16.95
CA ARG A 347 -8.24 -5.23 -16.55
C ARG A 347 -7.57 -6.53 -16.12
N VAL A 348 -6.32 -6.67 -16.52
CA VAL A 348 -5.47 -7.79 -16.09
C VAL A 348 -4.06 -7.27 -15.84
N GLY A 349 -3.35 -7.93 -14.95
CA GLY A 349 -1.96 -7.57 -14.66
C GLY A 349 -1.23 -8.62 -13.87
N ALA A 350 0.09 -8.48 -13.87
CA ALA A 350 0.98 -9.26 -13.05
C ALA A 350 2.13 -8.38 -12.54
N SER A 351 2.59 -8.65 -11.32
CA SER A 351 3.80 -8.02 -10.79
C SER A 351 4.63 -9.00 -9.99
N TYR A 352 5.93 -8.76 -9.99
CA TYR A 352 6.90 -9.49 -9.20
C TYR A 352 7.77 -8.51 -8.41
N ALA A 353 7.93 -8.75 -7.11
CA ALA A 353 8.82 -7.95 -6.27
C ALA A 353 9.78 -8.83 -5.47
N THR A 354 11.05 -8.37 -5.39
CA THR A 354 12.06 -8.99 -4.55
C THR A 354 11.86 -8.63 -3.07
N PRO A 355 12.36 -9.44 -2.12
CA PRO A 355 12.32 -9.11 -0.71
C PRO A 355 13.02 -7.78 -0.41
N TYR A 356 12.54 -7.07 0.63
CA TYR A 356 13.21 -5.85 1.08
C TYR A 356 13.95 -6.00 2.43
N TYR A 357 13.86 -7.19 3.07
CA TYR A 357 14.58 -7.53 4.30
C TYR A 357 15.06 -8.98 4.28
N LYS A 358 15.91 -9.32 5.25
CA LYS A 358 16.39 -10.68 5.51
C LYS A 358 15.76 -11.23 6.78
N ILE A 359 15.59 -12.54 6.84
CA ILE A 359 15.12 -13.31 8.00
C ILE A 359 16.21 -14.31 8.34
N HIS A 360 16.79 -14.24 9.53
CA HIS A 360 17.88 -15.11 9.98
C HIS A 360 19.03 -15.20 8.95
N GLY A 361 19.39 -14.07 8.33
CA GLY A 361 20.46 -13.99 7.32
C GLY A 361 20.05 -14.45 5.92
N LEU A 362 18.91 -15.10 5.74
CA LEU A 362 18.35 -15.50 4.46
C LEU A 362 17.45 -14.42 3.86
N ASP A 363 17.20 -14.50 2.56
CA ASP A 363 16.28 -13.59 1.88
C ASP A 363 14.85 -13.79 2.40
N GLY A 364 14.19 -12.69 2.74
CA GLY A 364 12.77 -12.66 3.09
C GLY A 364 11.86 -13.04 1.93
N PRO A 365 10.53 -12.90 2.07
CA PRO A 365 9.59 -13.34 1.06
C PRO A 365 9.65 -12.49 -0.21
N LYS A 366 9.71 -13.15 -1.35
CA LYS A 366 9.42 -12.58 -2.65
C LYS A 366 7.90 -12.54 -2.85
N GLU A 367 7.41 -11.55 -3.57
CA GLU A 367 5.99 -11.33 -3.82
C GLU A 367 5.67 -11.49 -5.30
N LEU A 368 4.73 -12.36 -5.61
CA LEU A 368 4.13 -12.49 -6.93
C LEU A 368 2.65 -12.10 -6.83
N THR A 369 2.21 -11.15 -7.65
CA THR A 369 0.80 -10.74 -7.71
C THR A 369 0.27 -10.97 -9.12
N VAL A 370 -0.90 -11.59 -9.20
CA VAL A 370 -1.71 -11.67 -10.44
C VAL A 370 -3.05 -11.04 -10.15
N SER A 371 -3.53 -10.19 -11.05
CA SER A 371 -4.76 -9.45 -10.85
C SER A 371 -5.67 -9.48 -12.07
N ALA A 372 -6.95 -9.36 -11.78
CA ALA A 372 -8.01 -9.07 -12.74
C ALA A 372 -8.90 -7.96 -12.16
N GLY A 373 -9.52 -7.17 -13.01
CA GLY A 373 -10.38 -6.08 -12.55
C GLY A 373 -11.47 -5.71 -13.53
N PHE A 374 -12.52 -5.13 -13.00
CA PHE A 374 -13.64 -4.60 -13.75
C PHE A 374 -13.89 -3.14 -13.35
N GLY A 375 -14.05 -2.27 -14.34
CA GLY A 375 -14.55 -0.91 -14.12
C GLY A 375 -15.94 -0.78 -14.72
N ILE A 376 -16.94 -0.51 -13.88
CA ILE A 376 -18.35 -0.41 -14.25
C ILE A 376 -18.71 1.08 -14.32
N PRO A 377 -18.87 1.66 -15.52
CA PRO A 377 -19.30 3.05 -15.65
C PRO A 377 -20.69 3.26 -15.08
N LEU A 378 -20.81 4.20 -14.15
CA LEU A 378 -22.08 4.62 -13.56
C LEU A 378 -22.66 5.75 -14.42
N VAL A 379 -23.45 5.37 -15.42
CA VAL A 379 -24.05 6.32 -16.38
C VAL A 379 -25.31 6.90 -15.80
N ASN A 380 -25.37 8.23 -15.70
CA ASN A 380 -26.59 8.97 -15.39
C ASN A 380 -26.77 10.12 -16.39
N ALA A 381 -27.92 10.79 -16.36
CA ALA A 381 -28.25 11.88 -17.28
C ALA A 381 -27.30 13.09 -17.20
N TRP A 382 -26.58 13.24 -16.09
CA TRP A 382 -25.75 14.40 -15.76
C TRP A 382 -24.25 14.12 -15.79
N ASN A 383 -23.86 12.86 -15.53
CA ASN A 383 -22.45 12.47 -15.38
C ASN A 383 -22.23 11.02 -15.83
N ASN A 384 -21.31 10.83 -16.79
CA ASN A 384 -20.96 9.53 -17.37
C ASN A 384 -19.55 9.08 -16.99
N ARG A 385 -18.92 9.71 -15.97
CA ARG A 385 -17.50 9.54 -15.68
C ARG A 385 -17.23 8.84 -14.35
N SER A 386 -18.25 8.66 -13.50
CA SER A 386 -18.12 7.88 -12.28
C SER A 386 -18.00 6.40 -12.62
N VAL A 387 -17.12 5.70 -11.90
CA VAL A 387 -16.82 4.29 -12.15
C VAL A 387 -16.77 3.54 -10.83
N LEU A 388 -17.52 2.45 -10.75
CA LEU A 388 -17.34 1.45 -9.71
C LEU A 388 -16.25 0.48 -10.17
N ASN A 389 -15.14 0.44 -9.45
CA ASN A 389 -14.01 -0.42 -9.74
C ASN A 389 -14.01 -1.62 -8.80
N VAL A 390 -13.87 -2.81 -9.33
CA VAL A 390 -13.69 -4.05 -8.58
C VAL A 390 -12.40 -4.71 -9.05
N SER A 391 -11.49 -4.99 -8.14
CA SER A 391 -10.26 -5.72 -8.44
C SER A 391 -10.16 -7.01 -7.62
N LEU A 392 -9.69 -8.05 -8.25
CA LEU A 392 -9.39 -9.35 -7.69
C LEU A 392 -7.88 -9.54 -7.80
N GLN A 393 -7.22 -9.83 -6.69
CA GLN A 393 -5.77 -10.05 -6.68
C GLN A 393 -5.47 -11.37 -5.96
N TRP A 394 -4.63 -12.17 -6.56
CA TRP A 394 -3.94 -13.26 -5.89
C TRP A 394 -2.51 -12.83 -5.62
N VAL A 395 -2.11 -12.83 -4.36
CA VAL A 395 -0.78 -12.43 -3.90
C VAL A 395 -0.14 -13.62 -3.22
N ASN A 396 0.99 -14.08 -3.73
CA ASN A 396 1.82 -15.10 -3.12
C ASN A 396 3.08 -14.47 -2.55
N GLN A 397 3.28 -14.60 -1.23
CA GLN A 397 4.52 -14.24 -0.55
C GLN A 397 5.19 -15.51 -0.06
N SER A 398 6.41 -15.77 -0.50
CA SER A 398 7.12 -17.00 -0.18
C SER A 398 8.62 -16.78 -0.05
N ALA A 399 9.22 -17.45 0.94
CA ALA A 399 10.66 -17.55 1.14
C ALA A 399 11.06 -19.00 1.37
N LYS A 400 12.36 -19.30 1.16
CA LYS A 400 12.86 -20.67 1.32
C LYS A 400 12.80 -21.09 2.80
N ASN A 401 12.18 -22.24 3.07
CA ASN A 401 12.03 -22.82 4.41
C ASN A 401 11.29 -21.93 5.42
N LEU A 402 10.42 -21.05 4.95
CA LEU A 402 9.58 -20.20 5.77
C LEU A 402 8.11 -20.34 5.35
N ILE A 403 7.25 -19.65 6.06
CA ILE A 403 5.82 -19.61 5.81
C ILE A 403 5.55 -19.17 4.36
N THR A 404 4.57 -19.77 3.71
CA THR A 404 4.04 -19.31 2.42
C THR A 404 2.67 -18.70 2.66
N ASP A 405 2.53 -17.41 2.28
CA ASP A 405 1.28 -16.67 2.36
C ASP A 405 0.64 -16.64 0.97
N ASN A 406 -0.56 -17.19 0.85
CA ASN A 406 -1.39 -17.10 -0.34
C ASN A 406 -2.62 -16.25 0.00
N THR A 407 -2.64 -15.00 -0.46
CA THR A 407 -3.72 -14.07 -0.19
C THR A 407 -4.58 -13.85 -1.43
N PHE A 408 -5.87 -14.09 -1.28
CA PHE A 408 -6.88 -13.65 -2.24
C PHE A 408 -7.54 -12.39 -1.71
N ARG A 409 -7.42 -11.30 -2.47
CA ARG A 409 -7.92 -9.97 -2.11
C ARG A 409 -8.97 -9.51 -3.10
N VAL A 410 -10.09 -9.04 -2.58
CA VAL A 410 -11.13 -8.34 -3.34
C VAL A 410 -11.15 -6.90 -2.89
N THR A 411 -10.92 -5.97 -3.81
CA THR A 411 -11.00 -4.53 -3.54
C THR A 411 -12.16 -3.92 -4.32
N ILE A 412 -12.98 -3.13 -3.62
CA ILE A 412 -14.08 -2.37 -4.19
C ILE A 412 -13.77 -0.89 -3.99
N GLY A 413 -13.73 -0.15 -5.07
CA GLY A 413 -13.47 1.29 -5.06
C GLY A 413 -14.48 2.04 -5.92
N LEU A 414 -14.86 3.21 -5.45
CA LEU A 414 -15.75 4.11 -6.14
C LEU A 414 -15.00 5.37 -6.53
N THR A 415 -14.83 5.55 -7.84
CA THR A 415 -14.38 6.82 -8.42
C THR A 415 -15.62 7.64 -8.76
N PHE A 416 -15.88 8.66 -7.96
CA PHE A 416 -16.99 9.57 -8.15
C PHE A 416 -16.48 10.86 -8.79
N ASN A 417 -17.01 11.20 -9.97
CA ASN A 417 -16.57 12.35 -10.75
C ASN A 417 -17.76 13.29 -10.97
N GLU A 418 -17.71 14.46 -10.33
CA GLU A 418 -18.76 15.48 -10.42
C GLU A 418 -18.26 16.73 -11.14
N ARG A 419 -19.19 17.47 -11.71
CA ARG A 419 -18.90 18.79 -12.26
C ARG A 419 -18.87 19.82 -11.14
N TRP A 420 -17.72 20.43 -10.94
CA TRP A 420 -17.58 21.58 -10.06
C TRP A 420 -17.66 22.88 -10.85
N PHE A 421 -18.17 23.95 -10.21
CA PHE A 421 -18.32 25.29 -10.82
C PHE A 421 -19.23 25.36 -12.06
N ALA A 422 -20.12 24.40 -12.27
CA ALA A 422 -21.18 24.58 -13.26
C ALA A 422 -22.12 25.70 -12.78
N LYS A 423 -22.20 26.80 -13.53
CA LYS A 423 -23.23 27.81 -13.27
C LYS A 423 -24.59 27.15 -13.37
N TRP A 424 -25.39 27.21 -12.32
CA TRP A 424 -26.79 26.81 -12.36
C TRP A 424 -27.48 27.72 -13.38
N LYS A 425 -27.97 27.18 -14.49
CA LYS A 425 -28.97 27.88 -15.28
C LYS A 425 -30.26 27.83 -14.45
N VAL A 426 -30.67 28.95 -13.97
CA VAL A 426 -32.04 29.18 -13.47
C VAL A 426 -32.86 29.39 -14.74
N ASP A 427 -33.64 28.40 -15.14
CA ASP A 427 -34.67 28.53 -16.16
C ASP A 427 -35.93 29.11 -15.49
#